data_3f28eea68d5bf59293bed802a0db9abf
#
_entry.id   3f28eea68d5bf59293bed802a0db9abf
#
_cell.length_a   1.000
_cell.length_b   1.000
_cell.length_c   1.000
_cell.angle_alpha   90.00
_cell.angle_beta   90.00
_cell.angle_gamma   90.00
#
_symmetry.space_group_name_H-M   'P 1'
#
loop_
_entity.id
_entity.type
_entity.pdbx_description
1 polymer ?
#
loop_
_entity_poly.entity_id
_entity_poly.type
_entity_poly.pdbx_seq_one_letter_code
_entity_poly.pdbx_strand_id
1 'polypeptide(L)'
;VAVFNEQTFALRVEKGTDFASVSMNELTDVRGSIDRLVVYYDEEGNPIRGEVIDWKTDSFDASLREEKVEHYAPQLASYRLAASQLLGIDAREISTKLVFVKNQEIVQLDEKTQLTAS
;
A
#
# COMPACT_ATOMS: atom_id res chain seq x y z
N VAL A 1 18.04 4.63 -6.53
CA VAL A 1 16.97 3.99 -5.75
C VAL A 1 17.28 4.12 -4.26
N ALA A 2 16.28 4.39 -3.49
CA ALA A 2 16.40 4.43 -2.02
C ALA A 2 15.41 3.43 -1.42
N VAL A 3 15.79 2.85 -0.28
CA VAL A 3 14.97 1.88 0.44
C VAL A 3 14.77 2.38 1.87
N PHE A 4 13.51 2.52 2.28
CA PHE A 4 13.15 2.92 3.63
C PHE A 4 12.45 1.76 4.32
N ASN A 5 13.01 1.28 5.42
CA ASN A 5 12.40 0.20 6.21
C ASN A 5 11.61 0.81 7.36
N GLU A 6 10.43 0.25 7.60
CA GLU A 6 9.53 0.72 8.66
C GLU A 6 9.22 2.22 8.53
N GLN A 7 8.87 2.65 7.32
CA GLN A 7 8.54 4.05 7.05
C GLN A 7 7.21 4.40 7.72
N THR A 8 7.27 5.23 8.74
CA THR A 8 6.05 5.71 9.41
C THR A 8 5.39 6.80 8.58
N PHE A 9 4.08 6.92 8.73
CA PHE A 9 3.32 7.96 8.05
C PHE A 9 2.12 8.39 8.89
N ALA A 10 1.65 9.60 8.61
CA ALA A 10 0.36 10.08 9.07
C ALA A 10 -0.36 10.63 7.84
N LEU A 11 -1.52 10.10 7.56
CA LEU A 11 -2.30 10.44 6.38
C LEU A 11 -3.60 11.10 6.84
N ARG A 12 -3.88 12.30 6.34
CA ARG A 12 -5.16 12.96 6.58
C ARG A 12 -6.07 12.69 5.41
N VAL A 13 -7.23 12.11 5.70
CA VAL A 13 -8.21 11.72 4.71
C VAL A 13 -9.45 12.57 4.87
N GLU A 14 -9.89 13.19 3.78
CA GLU A 14 -11.09 14.02 3.79
C GLU A 14 -12.34 13.17 3.56
N LYS A 15 -13.47 13.69 4.03
CA LYS A 15 -14.78 13.09 3.78
C LYS A 15 -14.99 12.91 2.29
N GLY A 16 -15.43 11.73 1.89
CA GLY A 16 -15.66 11.38 0.50
C GLY A 16 -14.46 10.75 -0.18
N THR A 17 -13.31 10.70 0.48
CA THR A 17 -12.17 9.94 -0.03
C THR A 17 -12.49 8.45 0.12
N ASP A 18 -12.37 7.74 -0.97
CA ASP A 18 -12.67 6.32 -0.99
C ASP A 18 -11.39 5.49 -0.92
N PHE A 19 -11.25 4.78 0.18
CA PHE A 19 -10.30 3.68 0.26
C PHE A 19 -11.10 2.42 0.05
N ALA A 20 -10.60 1.47 -0.69
CA ALA A 20 -11.28 0.19 -0.84
C ALA A 20 -11.83 -0.27 0.52
N SER A 21 -13.10 -0.44 0.66
CA SER A 21 -13.81 -0.90 1.85
C SER A 21 -13.74 -0.01 3.10
N VAL A 22 -13.16 1.18 3.04
CA VAL A 22 -13.16 2.11 4.16
C VAL A 22 -14.02 3.32 3.83
N SER A 23 -15.02 3.58 4.65
CA SER A 23 -15.90 4.73 4.50
C SER A 23 -15.55 5.79 5.54
N MET A 24 -15.26 6.99 5.09
CA MET A 24 -14.89 8.11 5.94
C MET A 24 -16.01 9.14 5.94
N ASN A 25 -16.44 9.57 7.12
CA ASN A 25 -17.51 10.55 7.25
C ASN A 25 -17.02 11.97 7.47
N GLU A 26 -15.75 12.12 7.80
CA GLU A 26 -15.14 13.41 8.07
C GLU A 26 -13.62 13.31 7.95
N LEU A 27 -12.89 14.40 8.20
CA LEU A 27 -11.43 14.36 8.22
C LEU A 27 -10.95 13.35 9.24
N THR A 28 -10.11 12.45 8.81
CA THR A 28 -9.57 11.40 9.67
C THR A 28 -8.06 11.31 9.45
N ASP A 29 -7.32 11.21 10.55
CA ASP A 29 -5.90 10.94 10.50
C ASP A 29 -5.68 9.43 10.50
N VAL A 30 -5.03 8.93 9.48
CA VAL A 30 -4.64 7.53 9.39
C VAL A 30 -3.13 7.47 9.62
N ARG A 31 -2.73 6.68 10.59
CA ARG A 31 -1.31 6.53 10.93
C ARG A 31 -0.91 5.08 10.79
N GLY A 32 0.32 4.86 10.40
CA GLY A 32 0.82 3.52 10.26
C GLY A 32 2.29 3.49 9.92
N SER A 33 2.75 2.31 9.58
CA SER A 33 4.13 2.07 9.19
C SER A 33 4.14 1.13 7.98
N ILE A 34 4.82 1.57 6.94
CA ILE A 34 5.06 0.75 5.76
C ILE A 34 6.32 -0.07 6.04
N ASP A 35 6.24 -1.40 5.93
CA ASP A 35 7.38 -2.28 6.22
C ASP A 35 8.59 -1.95 5.36
N ARG A 36 8.36 -1.75 4.07
CA ARG A 36 9.42 -1.31 3.18
C ARG A 36 8.86 -0.44 2.07
N LEU A 37 9.46 0.71 1.88
CA LEU A 37 9.15 1.62 0.79
C LEU A 37 10.41 1.77 -0.08
N VAL A 38 10.31 1.37 -1.34
CA VAL A 38 11.39 1.52 -2.31
C VAL A 38 11.04 2.69 -3.21
N VAL A 39 11.95 3.63 -3.36
CA VAL A 39 11.72 4.84 -4.16
C VAL A 39 12.72 4.89 -5.30
N TYR A 40 12.21 5.12 -6.49
CA TYR A 40 13.00 5.27 -7.70
C TYR A 40 13.04 6.74 -8.10
N TYR A 41 14.23 7.25 -8.38
CA TYR A 41 14.45 8.65 -8.70
C TYR A 41 14.91 8.80 -10.15
N ASP A 42 14.60 9.96 -10.74
CA ASP A 42 15.15 10.32 -12.05
C ASP A 42 16.58 10.87 -11.90
N GLU A 43 17.17 11.29 -13.01
CA GLU A 43 18.54 11.82 -13.02
C GLU A 43 18.66 13.12 -12.23
N GLU A 44 17.57 13.85 -12.05
CA GLU A 44 17.55 15.12 -11.32
C GLU A 44 17.29 14.93 -9.82
N GLY A 45 17.08 13.70 -9.39
CA GLY A 45 16.83 13.40 -7.99
C GLY A 45 15.38 13.50 -7.57
N ASN A 46 14.46 13.58 -8.52
CA ASN A 46 13.03 13.63 -8.22
C ASN A 46 12.43 12.23 -8.17
N PRO A 47 11.58 11.92 -7.16
CA PRO A 47 10.90 10.63 -7.12
C PRO A 47 9.99 10.47 -8.32
N ILE A 48 10.07 9.33 -8.99
CA ILE A 48 9.23 9.04 -10.15
C ILE A 48 8.35 7.82 -9.96
N ARG A 49 8.70 6.94 -9.03
CA ARG A 49 7.96 5.71 -8.78
C ARG A 49 8.28 5.21 -7.38
N GLY A 50 7.31 4.50 -6.80
CA GLY A 50 7.51 3.87 -5.51
C GLY A 50 6.98 2.45 -5.49
N GLU A 51 7.46 1.66 -4.56
CA GLU A 51 7.00 0.30 -4.33
C GLU A 51 6.84 0.09 -2.83
N VAL A 52 5.63 -0.31 -2.44
CA VAL A 52 5.29 -0.63 -1.06
C VAL A 52 5.34 -2.14 -0.90
N ILE A 53 6.08 -2.62 0.07
CA ILE A 53 6.17 -4.04 0.37
C ILE A 53 5.71 -4.25 1.81
N ASP A 54 4.75 -5.15 1.98
CA ASP A 54 4.19 -5.49 3.29
C ASP A 54 4.36 -6.97 3.54
N TRP A 55 5.07 -7.34 4.62
CA TRP A 55 5.31 -8.71 4.99
C TRP A 55 4.24 -9.20 5.95
N LYS A 56 3.68 -10.37 5.65
CA LYS A 56 2.72 -11.04 6.51
C LYS A 56 3.28 -12.39 6.93
N THR A 57 3.16 -12.68 8.22
CA THR A 57 3.68 -13.90 8.80
C THR A 57 2.62 -14.96 9.00
N ASP A 58 1.35 -14.65 8.79
CA ASP A 58 0.30 -15.65 8.90
C ASP A 58 0.43 -16.71 7.82
N SER A 59 0.12 -17.93 8.19
CA SER A 59 0.04 -19.03 7.23
C SER A 59 -1.44 -19.37 7.00
N PHE A 60 -1.76 -19.81 5.81
CA PHE A 60 -3.12 -20.12 5.43
C PHE A 60 -3.14 -21.24 4.39
N ASP A 61 -4.29 -21.90 4.30
CA ASP A 61 -4.53 -22.87 3.24
C ASP A 61 -4.64 -22.11 1.91
N ALA A 62 -4.11 -22.70 0.84
CA ALA A 62 -4.15 -22.07 -0.48
C ALA A 62 -5.57 -21.72 -0.93
N SER A 63 -6.58 -22.44 -0.45
CA SER A 63 -7.98 -22.13 -0.75
C SER A 63 -8.45 -20.80 -0.16
N LEU A 64 -7.74 -20.26 0.84
CA LEU A 64 -8.08 -19.01 1.50
C LEU A 64 -7.27 -17.82 0.99
N ARG A 65 -6.46 -18.03 -0.05
CA ARG A 65 -5.57 -16.99 -0.56
C ARG A 65 -6.30 -15.70 -0.95
N GLU A 66 -7.40 -15.83 -1.69
CA GLU A 66 -8.15 -14.66 -2.14
C GLU A 66 -8.77 -13.89 -0.97
N GLU A 67 -9.27 -14.61 0.03
CA GLU A 67 -9.81 -13.97 1.23
C GLU A 67 -8.73 -13.20 1.98
N LYS A 68 -7.51 -13.74 2.06
CA LYS A 68 -6.39 -13.07 2.70
C LYS A 68 -5.99 -11.81 1.94
N VAL A 69 -5.94 -11.89 0.63
CA VAL A 69 -5.61 -10.73 -0.21
C VAL A 69 -6.66 -9.64 -0.03
N GLU A 70 -7.95 -10.00 -0.06
CA GLU A 70 -9.03 -9.04 0.15
C GLU A 70 -8.99 -8.41 1.53
N HIS A 71 -8.62 -9.18 2.53
CA HIS A 71 -8.50 -8.69 3.90
C HIS A 71 -7.45 -7.60 4.03
N TYR A 72 -6.31 -7.74 3.34
CA TYR A 72 -5.21 -6.80 3.43
C TYR A 72 -5.24 -5.70 2.37
N ALA A 73 -6.06 -5.82 1.34
CA ALA A 73 -6.12 -4.84 0.26
C ALA A 73 -6.40 -3.41 0.74
N PRO A 74 -7.33 -3.16 1.67
CA PRO A 74 -7.55 -1.80 2.16
C PRO A 74 -6.33 -1.20 2.85
N GLN A 75 -5.58 -2.01 3.59
CA GLN A 75 -4.36 -1.56 4.23
C GLN A 75 -3.33 -1.12 3.18
N LEU A 76 -3.16 -1.91 2.13
CA LEU A 76 -2.23 -1.56 1.06
C LEU A 76 -2.70 -0.33 0.28
N ALA A 77 -4.01 -0.16 0.11
CA ALA A 77 -4.55 1.04 -0.53
C ALA A 77 -4.20 2.29 0.27
N SER A 78 -4.31 2.23 1.60
CA SER A 78 -3.92 3.35 2.45
C SER A 78 -2.41 3.61 2.39
N TYR A 79 -1.61 2.57 2.34
CA TYR A 79 -0.15 2.69 2.20
C TYR A 79 0.22 3.33 0.86
N ARG A 80 -0.47 2.97 -0.21
CA ARG A 80 -0.26 3.58 -1.52
C ARG A 80 -0.53 5.07 -1.48
N LEU A 81 -1.64 5.49 -0.87
CA LEU A 81 -1.96 6.90 -0.74
C LEU A 81 -0.93 7.64 0.11
N ALA A 82 -0.50 7.02 1.21
CA ALA A 82 0.51 7.60 2.06
C ALA A 82 1.83 7.80 1.31
N ALA A 83 2.27 6.79 0.57
CA ALA A 83 3.48 6.89 -0.22
C ALA A 83 3.36 7.96 -1.30
N SER A 84 2.21 8.03 -1.97
CA SER A 84 1.94 9.06 -2.97
C SER A 84 2.09 10.46 -2.37
N GLN A 85 1.55 10.70 -1.19
CA GLN A 85 1.66 11.99 -0.51
C GLN A 85 3.08 12.27 -0.05
N LEU A 86 3.76 11.29 0.51
CA LEU A 86 5.15 11.44 0.96
C LEU A 86 6.09 11.79 -0.18
N LEU A 87 5.89 11.18 -1.33
CA LEU A 87 6.76 11.34 -2.48
C LEU A 87 6.32 12.46 -3.42
N GLY A 88 5.08 12.92 -3.30
CA GLY A 88 4.54 13.95 -4.19
C GLY A 88 4.31 13.46 -5.61
N ILE A 89 4.00 12.18 -5.78
CA ILE A 89 3.74 11.58 -7.10
C ILE A 89 2.37 10.93 -7.11
N ASP A 90 1.84 10.67 -8.31
CA ASP A 90 0.54 10.06 -8.49
C ASP A 90 0.53 8.64 -7.90
N ALA A 91 -0.57 8.26 -7.26
CA ALA A 91 -0.72 6.92 -6.68
C ALA A 91 -0.59 5.82 -7.74
N ARG A 92 -0.86 6.10 -9.00
CA ARG A 92 -0.67 5.14 -10.08
C ARG A 92 0.79 4.76 -10.29
N GLU A 93 1.71 5.59 -9.82
CA GLU A 93 3.14 5.32 -9.89
C GLU A 93 3.65 4.51 -8.69
N ILE A 94 2.74 4.14 -7.78
CA ILE A 94 3.07 3.36 -6.60
C ILE A 94 2.53 1.94 -6.78
N SER A 95 3.41 0.96 -6.75
CA SER A 95 3.01 -0.44 -6.73
C SER A 95 2.97 -0.95 -5.29
N THR A 96 2.14 -1.95 -5.03
CA THR A 96 2.03 -2.54 -3.70
C THR A 96 2.17 -4.05 -3.80
N LYS A 97 2.89 -4.64 -2.85
CA LYS A 97 3.10 -6.09 -2.77
C LYS A 97 2.85 -6.60 -1.37
N LEU A 98 2.10 -7.69 -1.30
CA LEU A 98 1.99 -8.50 -0.09
C LEU A 98 2.95 -9.66 -0.21
N VAL A 99 3.78 -9.86 0.81
CA VAL A 99 4.69 -11.00 0.85
C VAL A 99 4.25 -11.91 1.98
N PHE A 100 3.70 -13.06 1.63
CA PHE A 100 3.31 -14.07 2.61
C PHE A 100 4.51 -14.96 2.85
N VAL A 101 5.25 -14.66 3.90
CA VAL A 101 6.56 -15.28 4.16
C VAL A 101 6.45 -16.79 4.33
N LYS A 102 5.47 -17.26 5.12
CA LYS A 102 5.31 -18.68 5.39
C LYS A 102 4.81 -19.47 4.20
N ASN A 103 4.04 -18.85 3.34
CA ASN A 103 3.55 -19.48 2.11
C ASN A 103 4.51 -19.30 0.94
N GLN A 104 5.58 -18.52 1.12
CA GLN A 104 6.55 -18.22 0.07
C GLN A 104 5.88 -17.65 -1.18
N GLU A 105 4.95 -16.73 -0.98
CA GLU A 105 4.13 -16.19 -2.05
C GLU A 105 4.15 -14.67 -2.03
N ILE A 106 4.28 -14.08 -3.24
CA ILE A 106 4.24 -12.62 -3.41
C ILE A 106 3.03 -12.29 -4.25
N VAL A 107 2.20 -11.37 -3.75
CA VAL A 107 1.01 -10.90 -4.47
C VAL A 107 1.16 -9.42 -4.74
N GLN A 108 1.17 -9.05 -6.01
CA GLN A 108 1.20 -7.64 -6.39
C GLN A 108 -0.23 -7.14 -6.57
N LEU A 109 -0.54 -6.03 -5.91
CA LEU A 109 -1.83 -5.36 -6.04
C LEU A 109 -1.60 -4.01 -6.70
N ASP A 110 -2.25 -3.79 -7.84
CA ASP A 110 -2.18 -2.51 -8.52
C ASP A 110 -3.38 -1.65 -8.12
N GLU A 111 -3.38 -0.40 -8.56
CA GLU A 111 -4.46 0.53 -8.25
C GLU A 111 -5.81 0.00 -8.72
N LYS A 112 -5.86 -0.56 -9.92
CA LYS A 112 -7.09 -1.09 -10.49
C LYS A 112 -7.65 -2.22 -9.66
N THR A 113 -6.79 -3.15 -9.22
CA THR A 113 -7.19 -4.27 -8.37
C THR A 113 -7.75 -3.76 -7.04
N GLN A 114 -7.09 -2.80 -6.43
CA GLN A 114 -7.51 -2.24 -5.15
C GLN A 114 -8.83 -1.48 -5.25
N LEU A 115 -9.03 -0.75 -6.34
CA LEU A 115 -10.27 -0.01 -6.56
C LEU A 115 -11.45 -0.94 -6.82
N THR A 116 -11.23 -2.04 -7.52
CA THR A 116 -12.30 -2.98 -7.85
C THR A 116 -12.62 -3.94 -6.70
N ALA A 117 -11.77 -4.03 -5.71
CA ALA A 117 -12.02 -4.84 -4.52
C ALA A 117 -13.08 -4.23 -3.59
N SER A 118 -13.51 -3.04 -3.87
CA SER A 118 -14.53 -2.35 -3.09
C SER A 118 -15.94 -2.88 -3.34
#